data_09cdfa87d4fa614479d1c3ca554865c9
#
_entry.id   09cdfa87d4fa614479d1c3ca554865c9
#
_cell.length_a   1.000
_cell.length_b   1.000
_cell.length_c   1.000
_cell.angle_alpha   90.00
_cell.angle_beta   90.00
_cell.angle_gamma   90.00
#
_symmetry.space_group_name_H-M   'P 1'
#
loop_
_entity.id
_entity.type
_entity.pdbx_description
1 polymer ?
#
loop_
_entity_poly.entity_id
_entity_poly.type
_entity_poly.pdbx_seq_one_letter_code
_entity_poly.pdbx_strand_id
1 'polypeptide(L)'
;PVSRNKILISKYIATLLYTLSLVFFLAFISLGLGLLLLGSGDLLVFKDGLLILPQDELWFRFIISFLFASYAMCVVSTLAFLFSSLVENSIGPIIGTMAVIIFFFIIGNLPYDFFITLKPYLFTSYFDIWTLVFEDPIDWGLILNHLLILTIYILLLFLPTYLLFRKKDILS
;
A
#
# COMPACT_ATOMS: atom_id res chain seq x y z
N PRO A 1 -11.16 21.25 25.94
CA PRO A 1 -10.33 20.01 26.02
C PRO A 1 -10.72 19.08 24.89
N VAL A 2 -9.78 18.84 23.99
CA VAL A 2 -9.99 17.92 22.86
C VAL A 2 -9.83 16.50 23.38
N SER A 3 -10.79 15.61 23.08
CA SER A 3 -10.70 14.21 23.51
C SER A 3 -9.53 13.48 22.83
N ARG A 4 -8.85 12.59 23.57
CA ARG A 4 -7.69 11.81 23.09
C ARG A 4 -7.99 11.07 21.80
N ASN A 5 -9.19 10.51 21.66
CA ASN A 5 -9.61 9.80 20.44
C ASN A 5 -9.65 10.74 19.23
N LYS A 6 -10.08 11.98 19.39
CA LYS A 6 -10.08 12.96 18.28
C LYS A 6 -8.67 13.27 17.82
N ILE A 7 -7.72 13.41 18.75
CA ILE A 7 -6.31 13.66 18.42
C ILE A 7 -5.71 12.48 17.63
N LEU A 8 -5.94 11.25 18.08
CA LEU A 8 -5.44 10.06 17.40
C LEU A 8 -6.02 9.93 15.99
N ILE A 9 -7.34 10.05 15.87
CA ILE A 9 -8.02 9.94 14.57
C ILE A 9 -7.55 11.05 13.62
N SER A 10 -7.42 12.29 14.10
CA SER A 10 -6.93 13.40 13.27
C SER A 10 -5.50 13.15 12.78
N LYS A 11 -4.61 12.63 13.64
CA LYS A 11 -3.24 12.27 13.25
C LYS A 11 -3.25 11.13 12.21
N TYR A 12 -4.09 10.12 12.40
CA TYR A 12 -4.20 9.02 11.46
C TYR A 12 -4.72 9.46 10.10
N ILE A 13 -5.78 10.27 10.07
CA ILE A 13 -6.31 10.84 8.83
C ILE A 13 -5.23 11.69 8.13
N ALA A 14 -4.50 12.52 8.87
CA ALA A 14 -3.40 13.30 8.31
C ALA A 14 -2.31 12.40 7.69
N THR A 15 -1.97 11.29 8.33
CA THR A 15 -1.02 10.30 7.79
C THR A 15 -1.52 9.69 6.49
N LEU A 16 -2.80 9.29 6.42
CA LEU A 16 -3.39 8.75 5.21
C LEU A 16 -3.44 9.80 4.08
N LEU A 17 -3.88 11.02 4.37
CA LEU A 17 -3.92 12.10 3.39
C LEU A 17 -2.52 12.42 2.83
N TYR A 18 -1.51 12.43 3.69
CA TYR A 18 -0.12 12.62 3.26
C TYR A 18 0.34 11.49 2.33
N THR A 19 0.05 10.23 2.69
CA THR A 19 0.38 9.06 1.84
C THR A 19 -0.32 9.16 0.49
N LEU A 20 -1.61 9.45 0.47
CA LEU A 20 -2.37 9.63 -0.78
C LEU A 20 -1.77 10.76 -1.63
N SER A 21 -1.45 11.91 -1.03
CA SER A 21 -0.86 13.04 -1.74
C SER A 21 0.48 12.67 -2.39
N LEU A 22 1.32 11.89 -1.69
CA LEU A 22 2.59 11.43 -2.25
C LEU A 22 2.39 10.48 -3.44
N VAL A 23 1.46 9.54 -3.34
CA VAL A 23 1.19 8.60 -4.45
C VAL A 23 0.59 9.32 -5.65
N PHE A 24 -0.33 10.27 -5.43
CA PHE A 24 -0.86 11.11 -6.52
C PHE A 24 0.19 11.98 -7.17
N PHE A 25 1.10 12.55 -6.38
CA PHE A 25 2.23 13.32 -6.91
C PHE A 25 3.14 12.44 -7.77
N LEU A 26 3.46 11.22 -7.28
CA LEU A 26 4.22 10.23 -8.04
C LEU A 26 3.50 9.85 -9.34
N ALA A 27 2.18 9.63 -9.30
CA ALA A 27 1.36 9.32 -10.46
C ALA A 27 1.43 10.44 -11.50
N PHE A 28 1.26 11.69 -11.06
CA PHE A 28 1.31 12.86 -11.94
C PHE A 28 2.68 13.01 -12.62
N ILE A 29 3.76 12.88 -11.86
CA ILE A 29 5.12 12.98 -12.42
C ILE A 29 5.40 11.80 -13.35
N SER A 30 5.09 10.57 -12.93
CA SER A 30 5.37 9.36 -13.71
C SER A 30 4.62 9.35 -15.04
N LEU A 31 3.32 9.65 -15.03
CA LEU A 31 2.53 9.73 -16.25
C LEU A 31 2.94 10.94 -17.11
N GLY A 32 3.19 12.09 -16.49
CA GLY A 32 3.62 13.29 -17.20
C GLY A 32 4.97 13.08 -17.91
N LEU A 33 5.96 12.55 -17.23
CA LEU A 33 7.27 12.24 -17.83
C LEU A 33 7.14 11.11 -18.86
N GLY A 34 6.34 10.08 -18.59
CA GLY A 34 6.09 8.99 -19.54
C GLY A 34 5.55 9.52 -20.86
N LEU A 35 4.53 10.36 -20.81
CA LEU A 35 3.93 10.96 -22.01
C LEU A 35 4.88 11.92 -22.74
N LEU A 36 5.69 12.69 -22.01
CA LEU A 36 6.65 13.63 -22.60
C LEU A 36 7.83 12.93 -23.29
N LEU A 37 8.31 11.83 -22.72
CA LEU A 37 9.50 11.14 -23.21
C LEU A 37 9.18 10.04 -24.22
N LEU A 38 8.10 9.29 -23.99
CA LEU A 38 7.73 8.12 -24.79
C LEU A 38 6.57 8.40 -25.75
N GLY A 39 5.84 9.49 -25.51
CA GLY A 39 4.62 9.80 -26.27
C GLY A 39 3.41 8.98 -25.82
N SER A 40 2.35 9.03 -26.64
CA SER A 40 1.11 8.24 -26.45
C SER A 40 1.07 7.10 -27.43
N GLY A 41 0.63 5.91 -27.01
CA GLY A 41 0.51 4.73 -27.85
C GLY A 41 0.03 3.52 -27.06
N ASP A 42 -0.03 2.37 -27.70
CA ASP A 42 -0.41 1.12 -27.07
C ASP A 42 0.65 0.68 -26.05
N LEU A 43 0.20 0.06 -24.97
CA LEU A 43 1.08 -0.43 -23.92
C LEU A 43 1.41 -1.92 -24.15
N LEU A 44 2.71 -2.23 -24.15
CA LEU A 44 3.19 -3.60 -24.20
C LEU A 44 3.42 -4.11 -22.77
N VAL A 45 2.67 -5.12 -22.37
CA VAL A 45 2.80 -5.77 -21.07
C VAL A 45 3.41 -7.16 -21.26
N PHE A 46 4.51 -7.42 -20.54
CA PHE A 46 5.19 -8.73 -20.52
C PHE A 46 4.92 -9.40 -19.17
N LYS A 47 4.04 -10.41 -19.17
CA LYS A 47 3.80 -11.24 -17.97
C LYS A 47 3.93 -12.72 -18.35
N ASP A 48 2.86 -13.36 -18.79
CA ASP A 48 2.84 -14.74 -19.24
C ASP A 48 2.89 -14.86 -20.78
N GLY A 49 3.20 -13.75 -21.44
CA GLY A 49 3.26 -13.56 -22.89
C GLY A 49 3.36 -12.08 -23.21
N LEU A 50 3.21 -11.75 -24.48
CA LEU A 50 3.13 -10.37 -24.98
C LEU A 50 1.66 -9.97 -25.07
N LEU A 51 1.22 -9.06 -24.20
CA LEU A 51 -0.09 -8.46 -24.24
C LEU A 51 0.01 -7.02 -24.75
N ILE A 52 -0.80 -6.65 -25.71
CA ILE A 52 -0.88 -5.30 -26.25
C ILE A 52 -2.21 -4.69 -25.80
N LEU A 53 -2.13 -3.67 -24.94
CA LEU A 53 -3.28 -2.93 -24.45
C LEU A 53 -3.48 -1.68 -25.29
N PRO A 54 -4.67 -1.47 -25.91
CA PRO A 54 -4.95 -0.33 -26.72
C PRO A 54 -4.96 0.98 -25.92
N GLN A 55 -4.52 2.06 -26.53
CA GLN A 55 -4.39 3.38 -25.89
C GLN A 55 -5.68 3.85 -25.22
N ASP A 56 -6.85 3.55 -25.81
CA ASP A 56 -8.16 4.01 -25.32
C ASP A 56 -8.48 3.49 -23.90
N GLU A 57 -7.99 2.29 -23.55
CA GLU A 57 -8.20 1.69 -22.24
C GLU A 57 -7.17 2.10 -21.21
N LEU A 58 -6.01 2.62 -21.63
CA LEU A 58 -4.87 2.84 -20.72
C LEU A 58 -5.17 3.88 -19.64
N TRP A 59 -5.88 4.96 -19.97
CA TRP A 59 -6.21 6.00 -18.99
C TRP A 59 -7.00 5.46 -17.81
N PHE A 60 -8.01 4.64 -18.09
CA PHE A 60 -8.81 3.99 -17.06
C PHE A 60 -7.96 3.03 -16.22
N ARG A 61 -7.14 2.21 -16.88
CA ARG A 61 -6.25 1.24 -16.21
C ARG A 61 -5.21 1.94 -15.31
N PHE A 62 -4.58 3.02 -15.79
CA PHE A 62 -3.64 3.79 -14.97
C PHE A 62 -4.29 4.46 -13.76
N ILE A 63 -5.45 5.09 -13.92
CA ILE A 63 -6.16 5.72 -12.80
C ILE A 63 -6.47 4.69 -11.71
N ILE A 64 -7.04 3.55 -12.09
CA ILE A 64 -7.38 2.49 -11.15
C ILE A 64 -6.12 1.86 -10.53
N SER A 65 -5.06 1.66 -11.31
CA SER A 65 -3.78 1.15 -10.83
C SER A 65 -3.20 2.03 -9.72
N PHE A 66 -3.17 3.36 -9.91
CA PHE A 66 -2.70 4.27 -8.87
C PHE A 66 -3.63 4.34 -7.66
N LEU A 67 -4.95 4.16 -7.83
CA LEU A 67 -5.87 4.03 -6.70
C LEU A 67 -5.55 2.77 -5.87
N PHE A 68 -5.32 1.63 -6.51
CA PHE A 68 -4.96 0.41 -5.82
C PHE A 68 -3.56 0.48 -5.19
N ALA A 69 -2.59 1.09 -5.86
CA ALA A 69 -1.28 1.37 -5.27
C ALA A 69 -1.40 2.26 -4.03
N SER A 70 -2.23 3.30 -4.09
CA SER A 70 -2.53 4.17 -2.94
C SER A 70 -3.11 3.38 -1.77
N TYR A 71 -4.03 2.45 -2.07
CA TYR A 71 -4.64 1.61 -1.06
C TYR A 71 -3.63 0.65 -0.40
N ALA A 72 -2.75 0.02 -1.18
CA ALA A 72 -1.66 -0.79 -0.65
C ALA A 72 -0.72 0.04 0.24
N MET A 73 -0.40 1.28 -0.14
CA MET A 73 0.41 2.19 0.67
C MET A 73 -0.28 2.62 1.97
N CYS A 74 -1.61 2.56 2.08
CA CYS A 74 -2.32 2.77 3.34
C CYS A 74 -1.98 1.72 4.39
N VAL A 75 -1.65 0.48 4.01
CA VAL A 75 -1.17 -0.56 4.95
C VAL A 75 0.18 -0.15 5.53
N VAL A 76 1.11 0.29 4.66
CA VAL A 76 2.45 0.75 5.06
C VAL A 76 2.36 1.93 6.02
N SER A 77 1.52 2.92 5.70
CA SER A 77 1.34 4.10 6.55
C SER A 77 0.67 3.75 7.89
N THR A 78 -0.25 2.78 7.91
CA THR A 78 -0.85 2.28 9.15
C THR A 78 0.16 1.54 10.02
N LEU A 79 1.06 0.75 9.42
CA LEU A 79 2.17 0.09 10.11
C LEU A 79 3.13 1.12 10.70
N ALA A 80 3.50 2.14 9.92
CA ALA A 80 4.35 3.23 10.40
C ALA A 80 3.70 4.00 11.55
N PHE A 81 2.38 4.22 11.48
CA PHE A 81 1.60 4.86 12.53
C PHE A 81 1.55 4.02 13.82
N LEU A 82 1.44 2.69 13.69
CA LEU A 82 1.56 1.76 14.83
C LEU A 82 2.91 1.92 15.51
N PHE A 83 4.02 1.84 14.77
CA PHE A 83 5.36 2.03 15.34
C PHE A 83 5.56 3.41 15.95
N SER A 84 5.00 4.46 15.34
CA SER A 84 5.01 5.82 15.90
C SER A 84 4.28 5.92 17.24
N SER A 85 3.31 5.05 17.50
CA SER A 85 2.64 4.99 18.79
C SER A 85 3.44 4.25 19.88
N LEU A 86 4.37 3.38 19.47
CA LEU A 86 5.20 2.57 20.36
C LEU A 86 6.50 3.28 20.79
N VAL A 87 7.07 4.07 19.89
CA VAL A 87 8.39 4.68 20.07
C VAL A 87 8.28 6.19 20.17
N GLU A 88 9.10 6.81 21.03
CA GLU A 88 9.05 8.26 21.26
C GLU A 88 9.97 9.05 20.30
N ASN A 89 10.91 8.38 19.64
CA ASN A 89 11.78 9.02 18.66
C ASN A 89 11.22 8.94 17.24
N SER A 90 11.60 9.85 16.36
CA SER A 90 11.12 9.92 14.97
C SER A 90 11.76 8.89 14.05
N ILE A 91 12.91 8.34 14.41
CA ILE A 91 13.70 7.42 13.57
C ILE A 91 13.20 5.98 13.71
N GLY A 92 12.80 5.58 14.94
CA GLY A 92 12.34 4.23 15.23
C GLY A 92 11.19 3.74 14.33
N PRO A 93 10.12 4.51 14.15
CA PRO A 93 9.03 4.12 13.26
C PRO A 93 9.46 3.89 11.81
N ILE A 94 10.36 4.71 11.29
CA ILE A 94 10.87 4.60 9.93
C ILE A 94 11.65 3.28 9.77
N ILE A 95 12.63 3.06 10.64
CA ILE A 95 13.46 1.85 10.61
C ILE A 95 12.60 0.59 10.84
N GLY A 96 11.71 0.62 11.82
CA GLY A 96 10.83 -0.51 12.13
C GLY A 96 9.91 -0.89 10.96
N THR A 97 9.28 0.10 10.34
CA THR A 97 8.42 -0.14 9.17
C THR A 97 9.20 -0.71 8.00
N MET A 98 10.34 -0.11 7.66
CA MET A 98 11.20 -0.58 6.59
C MET A 98 11.71 -2.00 6.85
N ALA A 99 12.14 -2.29 8.08
CA ALA A 99 12.62 -3.61 8.46
C ALA A 99 11.54 -4.69 8.28
N VAL A 100 10.31 -4.43 8.71
CA VAL A 100 9.19 -5.38 8.53
C VAL A 100 8.88 -5.60 7.06
N ILE A 101 8.81 -4.53 6.26
CA ILE A 101 8.51 -4.64 4.83
C ILE A 101 9.60 -5.44 4.11
N ILE A 102 10.86 -5.10 4.32
CA ILE A 102 12.00 -5.78 3.68
C ILE A 102 12.02 -7.26 4.10
N PHE A 103 11.83 -7.55 5.39
CA PHE A 103 11.81 -8.90 5.91
C PHE A 103 10.68 -9.73 5.27
N PHE A 104 9.47 -9.18 5.15
CA PHE A 104 8.35 -9.87 4.52
C PHE A 104 8.54 -10.04 3.02
N PHE A 105 9.14 -9.08 2.33
CA PHE A 105 9.50 -9.22 0.93
C PHE A 105 10.52 -10.34 0.71
N ILE A 106 11.54 -10.42 1.56
CA ILE A 106 12.54 -11.50 1.48
C ILE A 106 11.85 -12.84 1.68
N ILE A 107 11.09 -13.02 2.74
CA ILE A 107 10.39 -14.27 3.06
C ILE A 107 9.42 -14.66 1.91
N GLY A 108 8.63 -13.71 1.41
CA GLY A 108 7.64 -13.98 0.36
C GLY A 108 8.23 -14.39 -0.99
N ASN A 109 9.53 -14.17 -1.20
CA ASN A 109 10.23 -14.51 -2.44
C ASN A 109 11.24 -15.65 -2.30
N LEU A 110 11.35 -16.28 -1.13
CA LEU A 110 12.23 -17.44 -0.95
C LEU A 110 11.60 -18.69 -1.57
N PRO A 111 12.35 -19.45 -2.40
CA PRO A 111 11.83 -20.61 -3.15
C PRO A 111 11.83 -21.90 -2.31
N TYR A 112 11.42 -21.85 -1.05
CA TYR A 112 11.31 -23.01 -0.17
C TYR A 112 9.83 -23.25 0.19
N ASP A 113 9.39 -24.50 0.22
CA ASP A 113 8.00 -24.90 0.44
C ASP A 113 7.37 -24.26 1.69
N PHE A 114 8.15 -24.16 2.77
CA PHE A 114 7.72 -23.49 4.00
C PHE A 114 7.33 -22.03 3.76
N PHE A 115 8.14 -21.27 3.01
CA PHE A 115 7.88 -19.86 2.73
C PHE A 115 6.77 -19.65 1.69
N ILE A 116 6.64 -20.58 0.74
CA ILE A 116 5.52 -20.58 -0.20
C ILE A 116 4.19 -20.70 0.55
N THR A 117 4.13 -21.56 1.59
CA THR A 117 2.95 -21.70 2.45
C THR A 117 2.68 -20.46 3.30
N LEU A 118 3.72 -19.70 3.69
CA LEU A 118 3.59 -18.46 4.45
C LEU A 118 3.19 -17.26 3.59
N LYS A 119 3.50 -17.26 2.31
CA LYS A 119 3.27 -16.15 1.38
C LYS A 119 1.85 -15.57 1.44
N PRO A 120 0.75 -16.36 1.50
CA PRO A 120 -0.62 -15.83 1.59
C PRO A 120 -0.90 -15.06 2.90
N TYR A 121 -0.07 -15.24 3.92
CA TYR A 121 -0.21 -14.55 5.22
C TYR A 121 0.64 -13.29 5.31
N LEU A 122 1.35 -12.90 4.26
CA LEU A 122 2.17 -11.69 4.23
C LEU A 122 1.44 -10.59 3.47
N PHE A 123 1.19 -9.45 4.11
CA PHE A 123 0.51 -8.33 3.45
C PHE A 123 1.29 -7.81 2.22
N THR A 124 2.61 -7.96 2.22
CA THR A 124 3.47 -7.57 1.09
C THR A 124 3.20 -8.37 -0.18
N SER A 125 2.61 -9.58 -0.06
CA SER A 125 2.23 -10.41 -1.21
C SER A 125 1.03 -9.89 -1.99
N TYR A 126 0.34 -8.90 -1.43
CA TYR A 126 -0.84 -8.26 -2.02
C TYR A 126 -0.54 -6.83 -2.52
N PHE A 127 0.72 -6.40 -2.44
CA PHE A 127 1.12 -5.07 -2.90
C PHE A 127 1.15 -4.93 -4.41
N ASP A 128 1.16 -6.03 -5.14
CA ASP A 128 1.09 -6.09 -6.60
C ASP A 128 -0.32 -5.90 -7.17
N ILE A 129 -1.33 -5.65 -6.32
CA ILE A 129 -2.73 -5.41 -6.72
C ILE A 129 -2.86 -4.39 -7.87
N TRP A 130 -1.98 -3.39 -7.91
CA TRP A 130 -1.97 -2.37 -8.95
C TRP A 130 -1.59 -2.93 -10.34
N THR A 131 -0.87 -4.05 -10.42
CA THR A 131 -0.48 -4.69 -11.68
C THR A 131 -1.61 -5.51 -12.30
N LEU A 132 -2.55 -6.01 -11.46
CA LEU A 132 -3.66 -6.87 -11.91
C LEU A 132 -4.60 -6.16 -12.88
N VAL A 133 -4.61 -4.82 -12.85
CA VAL A 133 -5.42 -4.01 -13.77
C VAL A 133 -4.91 -4.07 -15.21
N PHE A 134 -3.64 -4.44 -15.40
CA PHE A 134 -3.02 -4.58 -16.73
C PHE A 134 -3.12 -6.00 -17.30
N GLU A 135 -3.90 -6.87 -16.70
CA GLU A 135 -4.27 -8.19 -17.25
C GLU A 135 -5.50 -8.06 -18.17
N ASP A 136 -5.61 -8.97 -19.13
CA ASP A 136 -6.76 -9.02 -20.02
C ASP A 136 -7.25 -10.47 -20.18
N PRO A 137 -8.48 -10.76 -19.73
CA PRO A 137 -9.44 -9.87 -19.05
C PRO A 137 -9.01 -9.54 -17.60
N ILE A 138 -9.46 -8.37 -17.11
CA ILE A 138 -9.21 -7.96 -15.70
C ILE A 138 -9.96 -8.92 -14.76
N ASP A 139 -9.23 -9.57 -13.86
CA ASP A 139 -9.85 -10.42 -12.81
C ASP A 139 -10.29 -9.57 -11.60
N TRP A 140 -11.51 -9.05 -11.68
CA TRP A 140 -12.11 -8.28 -10.58
C TRP A 140 -12.32 -9.09 -9.30
N GLY A 141 -12.47 -10.43 -9.41
CA GLY A 141 -12.59 -11.30 -8.24
C GLY A 141 -11.30 -11.35 -7.44
N LEU A 142 -10.18 -11.51 -8.13
CA LEU A 142 -8.85 -11.49 -7.52
C LEU A 142 -8.54 -10.13 -6.90
N ILE A 143 -8.83 -9.04 -7.60
CA ILE A 143 -8.65 -7.67 -7.10
C ILE A 143 -9.47 -7.45 -5.82
N LEU A 144 -10.74 -7.85 -5.81
CA LEU A 144 -11.58 -7.71 -4.63
C LEU A 144 -11.04 -8.50 -3.43
N ASN A 145 -10.55 -9.71 -3.67
CA ASN A 145 -9.91 -10.52 -2.63
C ASN A 145 -8.67 -9.81 -2.05
N HIS A 146 -7.79 -9.25 -2.90
CA HIS A 146 -6.62 -8.48 -2.45
C HIS A 146 -7.04 -7.25 -1.61
N LEU A 147 -8.07 -6.51 -2.05
CA LEU A 147 -8.59 -5.36 -1.31
C LEU A 147 -9.14 -5.77 0.06
N LEU A 148 -9.88 -6.88 0.14
CA LEU A 148 -10.40 -7.38 1.41
C LEU A 148 -9.28 -7.75 2.38
N ILE A 149 -8.26 -8.45 1.89
CA ILE A 149 -7.12 -8.85 2.71
C ILE A 149 -6.35 -7.61 3.20
N LEU A 150 -6.06 -6.64 2.33
CA LEU A 150 -5.41 -5.39 2.72
C LEU A 150 -6.24 -4.60 3.73
N THR A 151 -7.58 -4.60 3.60
CA THR A 151 -8.49 -3.98 4.58
C THR A 151 -8.36 -4.64 5.95
N ILE A 152 -8.31 -5.97 5.98
CA ILE A 152 -8.12 -6.73 7.24
C ILE A 152 -6.80 -6.33 7.90
N TYR A 153 -5.71 -6.20 7.13
CA TYR A 153 -4.43 -5.74 7.66
C TYR A 153 -4.47 -4.31 8.20
N ILE A 154 -5.12 -3.38 7.50
CA ILE A 154 -5.31 -2.02 8.00
C ILE A 154 -6.03 -2.04 9.37
N LEU A 155 -7.12 -2.80 9.49
CA LEU A 155 -7.86 -2.92 10.74
C LEU A 155 -7.02 -3.58 11.83
N LEU A 156 -6.32 -4.66 11.51
CA LEU A 156 -5.47 -5.41 12.44
C LEU A 156 -4.31 -4.56 12.97
N LEU A 157 -3.76 -3.67 12.18
CA LEU A 157 -2.70 -2.74 12.60
C LEU A 157 -3.25 -1.51 13.32
N PHE A 158 -4.42 -1.01 12.93
CA PHE A 158 -5.02 0.16 13.55
C PHE A 158 -5.59 -0.13 14.95
N LEU A 159 -6.21 -1.29 15.17
CA LEU A 159 -6.80 -1.66 16.46
C LEU A 159 -5.78 -1.62 17.62
N PRO A 160 -4.60 -2.27 17.53
CA PRO A 160 -3.59 -2.17 18.58
C PRO A 160 -3.12 -0.73 18.80
N THR A 161 -2.96 0.03 17.73
CA THR A 161 -2.57 1.45 17.81
C THR A 161 -3.56 2.24 18.64
N TYR A 162 -4.86 2.05 18.37
CA TYR A 162 -5.93 2.69 19.13
C TYR A 162 -5.92 2.31 20.61
N LEU A 163 -5.74 1.01 20.92
CA LEU A 163 -5.70 0.50 22.29
C LEU A 163 -4.48 1.00 23.06
N LEU A 164 -3.31 1.00 22.44
CA LEU A 164 -2.06 1.48 23.03
C LEU A 164 -2.15 2.98 23.35
N PHE A 165 -2.70 3.78 22.42
CA PHE A 165 -2.84 5.21 22.62
C PHE A 165 -3.79 5.55 23.78
N ARG A 166 -4.85 4.75 23.98
CA ARG A 166 -5.75 4.93 25.12
C ARG A 166 -5.10 4.62 26.46
N LYS A 167 -4.17 3.64 26.51
CA LYS A 167 -3.50 3.21 27.74
C LYS A 167 -2.26 4.04 28.08
N LYS A 168 -1.68 4.73 27.10
CA LYS A 168 -0.48 5.55 27.32
C LYS A 168 -0.90 6.80 28.12
N ASP A 169 -0.54 6.84 29.40
CA ASP A 169 -0.68 8.04 30.21
C ASP A 169 0.24 9.11 29.62
N ILE A 170 -0.37 10.20 29.16
CA ILE A 170 0.36 11.41 28.80
C ILE A 170 0.71 12.05 30.12
N LEU A 171 1.86 11.66 30.66
CA LEU A 171 2.51 12.44 31.71
C LEU A 171 2.92 13.75 31.05
N SER A 172 2.13 14.76 31.31
CA SER A 172 2.43 16.18 31.05
C SER A 172 3.52 16.66 31.98
#